data_81c6891e3f46b9793786fec0f1e520a1
#
_entry.id   81c6891e3f46b9793786fec0f1e520a1
#
_cell.length_a   1.000
_cell.length_b   1.000
_cell.length_c   1.000
_cell.angle_alpha   90.00
_cell.angle_beta   90.00
_cell.angle_gamma   90.00
#
_symmetry.space_group_name_H-M   'P 1'
#
loop_
_entity.id
_entity.type
_entity.pdbx_description
1 polymer ?
#
loop_
_entity_poly.entity_id
_entity_poly.type
_entity_poly.pdbx_seq_one_letter_code
_entity_poly.pdbx_strand_id
1 'polypeptide(L)'
;HQGAANVMVSSNGFSVGTSVSPEDSNFEILMKWLDYWYTEDGSILANYGIEGETFNYDADGNPVFTELMTNNPDGLVFTLCMNRYVLFVGSFLNDNTRTQVNYTPKQAECVATWSESEGDGAYVYPMNVSLTAEESDAFNSAYNDIATYVALETLGFITGTVPLSEFDSFRDTIESMGIQDLIDIYQDALDRYNAR
;
A
#
# COMPACT_ATOMS: atom_id res chain seq x y z
N HIS A 1 -14.73 7.11 6.84
CA HIS A 1 -14.24 8.28 6.09
C HIS A 1 -14.17 7.92 4.61
N GLN A 2 -14.95 8.61 3.79
CA GLN A 2 -14.86 8.51 2.34
C GLN A 2 -13.49 9.06 1.91
N GLY A 3 -12.77 8.32 1.10
CA GLY A 3 -11.53 8.78 0.48
C GLY A 3 -10.22 8.48 1.20
N ALA A 4 -10.25 7.81 2.36
CA ALA A 4 -9.01 7.43 3.05
C ALA A 4 -8.30 6.21 2.42
N ALA A 5 -8.91 5.55 1.44
CA ALA A 5 -8.50 4.19 1.08
C ALA A 5 -7.53 4.07 -0.10
N ASN A 6 -7.24 5.10 -0.87
CA ASN A 6 -6.71 4.86 -2.23
C ASN A 6 -5.44 5.58 -2.66
N VAL A 7 -4.72 6.24 -1.79
CA VAL A 7 -3.37 6.67 -2.16
C VAL A 7 -2.35 5.64 -1.70
N MET A 8 -2.31 4.53 -2.40
CA MET A 8 -1.21 3.57 -2.26
C MET A 8 0.01 4.11 -3.02
N VAL A 9 0.76 4.98 -2.40
CA VAL A 9 2.15 5.15 -2.81
C VAL A 9 2.88 3.88 -2.37
N SER A 10 3.33 3.08 -3.33
CA SER A 10 4.15 1.91 -3.02
C SER A 10 5.37 2.35 -2.23
N SER A 11 5.57 1.76 -1.06
CA SER A 11 6.78 1.97 -0.26
C SER A 11 7.99 1.18 -0.80
N ASN A 12 7.82 0.47 -1.92
CA ASN A 12 8.88 -0.29 -2.55
C ASN A 12 9.77 0.64 -3.38
N GLY A 13 11.06 0.55 -3.17
CA GLY A 13 12.06 1.32 -3.90
C GLY A 13 13.27 0.45 -4.22
N PHE A 14 14.01 0.84 -5.24
CA PHE A 14 15.35 0.31 -5.48
C PHE A 14 16.37 1.16 -4.72
N SER A 15 17.40 0.50 -4.20
CA SER A 15 18.57 1.18 -3.63
C SER A 15 19.79 0.81 -4.46
N VAL A 16 20.52 1.83 -4.89
CA VAL A 16 21.82 1.64 -5.53
C VAL A 16 22.90 1.70 -4.45
N GLY A 17 23.69 0.63 -4.32
CA GLY A 17 24.73 0.57 -3.31
C GLY A 17 25.84 1.62 -3.54
N THR A 18 26.47 2.07 -2.48
CA THR A 18 27.55 3.08 -2.52
C THR A 18 28.81 2.62 -3.26
N SER A 19 28.90 1.33 -3.61
CA SER A 19 29.97 0.79 -4.45
C SER A 19 29.81 1.14 -5.94
N VAL A 20 28.64 1.67 -6.34
CA VAL A 20 28.38 2.13 -7.70
C VAL A 20 28.53 3.64 -7.74
N SER A 21 29.53 4.12 -8.46
CA SER A 21 29.77 5.56 -8.65
C SER A 21 29.04 6.09 -9.89
N PRO A 22 28.55 7.35 -9.87
CA PRO A 22 28.04 7.99 -11.07
C PRO A 22 29.03 8.05 -12.24
N GLU A 23 30.34 7.92 -11.95
CA GLU A 23 31.40 7.93 -12.95
C GLU A 23 31.66 6.52 -13.54
N ASP A 24 31.04 5.46 -12.99
CA ASP A 24 31.18 4.12 -13.51
C ASP A 24 30.49 4.00 -14.88
N SER A 25 31.16 3.33 -15.82
CA SER A 25 30.65 3.16 -17.18
C SER A 25 29.28 2.47 -17.26
N ASN A 26 28.92 1.71 -16.25
CA ASN A 26 27.64 0.98 -16.16
C ASN A 26 26.55 1.76 -15.42
N PHE A 27 26.87 2.91 -14.80
CA PHE A 27 25.89 3.66 -14.02
C PHE A 27 24.68 4.12 -14.86
N GLU A 28 24.94 4.66 -16.05
CA GLU A 28 23.89 5.08 -16.96
C GLU A 28 22.99 3.92 -17.40
N ILE A 29 23.59 2.76 -17.66
CA ILE A 29 22.86 1.54 -18.02
C ILE A 29 21.96 1.08 -16.86
N LEU A 30 22.51 1.10 -15.64
CA LEU A 30 21.76 0.77 -14.41
C LEU A 30 20.56 1.70 -14.23
N MET A 31 20.78 3.01 -14.38
CA MET A 31 19.69 4.00 -14.24
C MET A 31 18.61 3.81 -15.29
N LYS A 32 19.00 3.57 -16.55
CA LYS A 32 18.04 3.26 -17.64
C LYS A 32 17.27 1.97 -17.38
N TRP A 33 17.92 0.97 -16.81
CA TRP A 33 17.27 -0.29 -16.46
C TRP A 33 16.26 -0.10 -15.31
N LEU A 34 16.58 0.71 -14.31
CA LEU A 34 15.66 1.04 -13.23
C LEU A 34 14.47 1.87 -13.74
N ASP A 35 14.72 2.84 -14.60
CA ASP A 35 13.72 3.71 -15.20
C ASP A 35 12.76 2.97 -16.15
N TYR A 36 13.26 1.92 -16.82
CA TYR A 36 12.47 1.08 -17.72
C TYR A 36 11.19 0.54 -17.08
N TRP A 37 11.23 0.18 -15.80
CA TRP A 37 10.08 -0.36 -15.07
C TRP A 37 8.93 0.64 -14.86
N TYR A 38 9.17 1.92 -15.15
CA TYR A 38 8.19 3.00 -15.10
C TYR A 38 7.73 3.45 -16.50
N THR A 39 8.21 2.81 -17.57
CA THR A 39 7.66 2.97 -18.91
C THR A 39 6.41 2.13 -19.10
N GLU A 40 5.64 2.39 -20.16
CA GLU A 40 4.48 1.59 -20.54
C GLU A 40 4.86 0.12 -20.79
N ASP A 41 5.89 -0.13 -21.59
CA ASP A 41 6.39 -1.49 -21.88
C ASP A 41 6.89 -2.20 -20.62
N GLY A 42 7.64 -1.50 -19.77
CA GLY A 42 8.14 -2.05 -18.51
C GLY A 42 7.00 -2.34 -17.54
N SER A 43 5.98 -1.48 -17.49
CA SER A 43 4.79 -1.70 -16.69
C SER A 43 4.02 -2.94 -17.16
N ILE A 44 3.77 -3.09 -18.46
CA ILE A 44 3.10 -4.28 -19.00
C ILE A 44 3.89 -5.54 -18.69
N LEU A 45 5.19 -5.55 -18.95
CA LEU A 45 6.05 -6.69 -18.63
C LEU A 45 6.02 -7.04 -17.13
N ALA A 46 6.08 -6.05 -16.25
CA ALA A 46 6.08 -6.25 -14.82
C ALA A 46 4.72 -6.76 -14.29
N ASN A 47 3.63 -6.22 -14.80
CA ASN A 47 2.28 -6.54 -14.31
C ASN A 47 1.69 -7.79 -14.92
N TYR A 48 1.92 -8.02 -16.22
CA TYR A 48 1.24 -9.05 -16.99
C TYR A 48 2.18 -10.10 -17.59
N GLY A 49 3.48 -9.80 -17.74
CA GLY A 49 4.48 -10.71 -18.26
C GLY A 49 4.58 -10.67 -19.79
N ILE A 50 4.49 -11.82 -20.43
CA ILE A 50 4.74 -11.99 -21.86
C ILE A 50 3.43 -12.23 -22.63
N GLU A 51 3.16 -11.40 -23.63
CA GLU A 51 2.00 -11.57 -24.51
C GLU A 51 2.03 -12.92 -25.21
N GLY A 52 0.87 -13.57 -25.32
CA GLY A 52 0.73 -14.91 -25.88
C GLY A 52 1.09 -16.04 -24.90
N GLU A 53 1.74 -15.74 -23.77
CA GLU A 53 2.10 -16.70 -22.74
C GLU A 53 1.28 -16.46 -21.47
N THR A 54 1.50 -15.35 -20.77
CA THR A 54 0.85 -15.03 -19.52
C THR A 54 -0.39 -14.17 -19.68
N PHE A 55 -0.45 -13.37 -20.73
CA PHE A 55 -1.62 -12.53 -21.06
C PHE A 55 -1.82 -12.40 -22.56
N ASN A 56 -3.00 -11.93 -22.95
CA ASN A 56 -3.33 -11.44 -24.29
C ASN A 56 -4.09 -10.13 -24.18
N TYR A 57 -4.08 -9.34 -25.26
CA TYR A 57 -4.98 -8.18 -25.32
C TYR A 57 -6.39 -8.60 -25.74
N ASP A 58 -7.40 -8.03 -25.11
CA ASP A 58 -8.80 -8.15 -25.52
C ASP A 58 -9.10 -7.23 -26.72
N ALA A 59 -10.39 -7.20 -27.15
CA ALA A 59 -10.82 -6.39 -28.29
C ALA A 59 -10.72 -4.87 -28.02
N ASP A 60 -10.69 -4.46 -26.77
CA ASP A 60 -10.60 -3.07 -26.32
C ASP A 60 -9.13 -2.66 -26.03
N GLY A 61 -8.20 -3.60 -26.19
CA GLY A 61 -6.76 -3.39 -25.95
C GLY A 61 -6.34 -3.51 -24.49
N ASN A 62 -7.16 -4.10 -23.63
CA ASN A 62 -6.79 -4.32 -22.23
C ASN A 62 -6.06 -5.68 -22.09
N PRO A 63 -5.02 -5.75 -21.24
CA PRO A 63 -4.34 -6.99 -20.98
C PRO A 63 -5.19 -7.93 -20.12
N VAL A 64 -5.39 -9.16 -20.57
CA VAL A 64 -6.18 -10.19 -19.87
C VAL A 64 -5.33 -11.43 -19.68
N PHE A 65 -5.23 -11.92 -18.47
CA PHE A 65 -4.45 -13.11 -18.14
C PHE A 65 -4.97 -14.37 -18.86
N THR A 66 -4.03 -15.21 -19.32
CA THR A 66 -4.33 -16.51 -19.91
C THR A 66 -4.68 -17.55 -18.85
N GLU A 67 -5.13 -18.73 -19.30
CA GLU A 67 -5.37 -19.88 -18.44
C GLU A 67 -4.11 -20.34 -17.70
N LEU A 68 -2.91 -20.08 -18.22
CA LEU A 68 -1.66 -20.35 -17.50
C LEU A 68 -1.64 -19.64 -16.14
N MET A 69 -2.23 -18.46 -16.05
CA MET A 69 -2.27 -17.66 -14.84
C MET A 69 -3.52 -17.95 -13.98
N THR A 70 -4.68 -18.11 -14.61
CA THR A 70 -5.98 -18.16 -13.93
C THR A 70 -6.46 -19.60 -13.64
N ASN A 71 -6.01 -20.58 -14.44
CA ASN A 71 -6.36 -21.99 -14.32
C ASN A 71 -5.12 -22.85 -14.63
N ASN A 72 -4.08 -22.67 -13.85
CA ASN A 72 -2.76 -23.25 -14.11
C ASN A 72 -2.82 -24.78 -14.20
N PRO A 73 -2.22 -25.40 -15.27
CA PRO A 73 -2.27 -26.83 -15.46
C PRO A 73 -1.54 -27.64 -14.38
N ASP A 74 -0.57 -27.03 -13.68
CA ASP A 74 0.15 -27.65 -12.56
C ASP A 74 -0.60 -27.45 -11.21
N GLY A 75 -1.81 -26.86 -11.24
CA GLY A 75 -2.62 -26.62 -10.05
C GLY A 75 -2.14 -25.46 -9.17
N LEU A 76 -1.28 -24.59 -9.71
CA LEU A 76 -0.85 -23.39 -8.98
C LEU A 76 -2.01 -22.41 -8.82
N VAL A 77 -2.21 -21.91 -7.61
CA VAL A 77 -3.15 -20.80 -7.37
C VAL A 77 -2.62 -19.51 -7.98
N PHE A 78 -3.50 -18.60 -8.34
CA PHE A 78 -3.17 -17.34 -9.03
C PHE A 78 -2.03 -16.55 -8.37
N THR A 79 -2.02 -16.44 -7.04
CA THR A 79 -0.95 -15.74 -6.31
C THR A 79 0.42 -16.38 -6.54
N LEU A 80 0.49 -17.70 -6.64
CA LEU A 80 1.74 -18.40 -6.97
C LEU A 80 2.14 -18.19 -8.43
N CYS A 81 1.17 -18.14 -9.34
CA CYS A 81 1.42 -17.79 -10.75
C CYS A 81 1.96 -16.36 -10.85
N MET A 82 1.39 -15.39 -10.12
CA MET A 82 1.90 -14.03 -10.06
C MET A 82 3.35 -13.96 -9.59
N ASN A 83 3.73 -14.74 -8.57
CA ASN A 83 5.12 -14.79 -8.09
C ASN A 83 6.09 -15.49 -9.07
N ARG A 84 5.57 -16.41 -9.90
CA ARG A 84 6.40 -17.21 -10.81
C ARG A 84 6.64 -16.53 -12.15
N TYR A 85 5.64 -15.85 -12.69
CA TYR A 85 5.62 -15.42 -14.07
C TYR A 85 5.70 -13.91 -14.27
N VAL A 86 5.40 -13.11 -13.23
CA VAL A 86 5.41 -11.65 -13.30
C VAL A 86 6.08 -11.03 -12.06
N LEU A 87 6.22 -9.72 -12.04
CA LEU A 87 6.70 -9.03 -10.84
C LEU A 87 5.52 -8.77 -9.89
N PHE A 88 5.38 -9.61 -8.88
CA PHE A 88 4.28 -9.46 -7.92
C PHE A 88 4.51 -8.30 -6.95
N VAL A 89 5.75 -8.07 -6.55
CA VAL A 89 6.17 -6.98 -5.66
C VAL A 89 7.45 -6.36 -6.21
N GLY A 90 7.55 -5.04 -6.17
CA GLY A 90 8.76 -4.34 -6.61
C GLY A 90 8.49 -2.87 -6.92
N SER A 91 9.54 -2.18 -7.36
CA SER A 91 9.48 -0.79 -7.82
C SER A 91 9.24 -0.74 -9.31
N PHE A 92 7.99 -0.63 -9.70
CA PHE A 92 7.53 -0.48 -11.08
C PHE A 92 6.18 0.23 -11.08
N LEU A 93 5.74 0.72 -12.22
CA LEU A 93 4.40 1.28 -12.38
C LEU A 93 3.37 0.14 -12.26
N ASN A 94 2.77 0.04 -11.07
CA ASN A 94 1.88 -1.07 -10.74
C ASN A 94 0.44 -0.82 -11.23
N ASP A 95 -0.11 -1.80 -11.92
CA ASP A 95 -1.54 -1.85 -12.21
C ASP A 95 -2.27 -2.60 -11.09
N ASN A 96 -2.95 -1.86 -10.24
CA ASN A 96 -3.70 -2.42 -9.12
C ASN A 96 -4.92 -3.22 -9.56
N THR A 97 -5.37 -3.10 -10.81
CA THR A 97 -6.53 -3.84 -11.33
C THR A 97 -6.19 -5.27 -11.71
N ARG A 98 -4.92 -5.58 -11.97
CA ARG A 98 -4.45 -6.90 -12.42
C ARG A 98 -4.84 -8.08 -11.52
N THR A 99 -5.04 -7.84 -10.23
CA THR A 99 -5.45 -8.88 -9.27
C THR A 99 -6.96 -9.06 -9.18
N GLN A 100 -7.74 -8.16 -9.79
CA GLN A 100 -9.21 -8.17 -9.71
C GLN A 100 -9.84 -9.36 -10.46
N VAL A 101 -9.11 -10.01 -11.34
CA VAL A 101 -9.54 -11.26 -12.04
C VAL A 101 -10.00 -12.35 -11.07
N ASN A 102 -9.50 -12.35 -9.82
CA ASN A 102 -9.92 -13.30 -8.79
C ASN A 102 -11.06 -12.80 -7.89
N TYR A 103 -11.54 -11.60 -8.14
CA TYR A 103 -12.61 -11.06 -7.31
C TYR A 103 -13.95 -11.73 -7.63
N THR A 104 -14.67 -12.09 -6.59
CA THR A 104 -16.08 -12.41 -6.74
C THR A 104 -16.84 -11.15 -7.19
N PRO A 105 -18.02 -11.29 -7.83
CA PRO A 105 -18.81 -10.12 -8.24
C PRO A 105 -19.06 -9.12 -7.10
N LYS A 106 -19.20 -9.62 -5.86
CA LYS A 106 -19.40 -8.77 -4.68
C LYS A 106 -18.13 -8.00 -4.30
N GLN A 107 -16.97 -8.64 -4.42
CA GLN A 107 -15.69 -7.95 -4.18
C GLN A 107 -15.42 -6.88 -5.24
N ALA A 108 -15.71 -7.17 -6.51
CA ALA A 108 -15.59 -6.20 -7.58
C ALA A 108 -16.51 -4.98 -7.36
N GLU A 109 -17.78 -5.21 -6.97
CA GLU A 109 -18.72 -4.15 -6.58
C GLU A 109 -18.20 -3.30 -5.41
N CYS A 110 -17.63 -3.93 -4.38
CA CYS A 110 -17.06 -3.21 -3.25
C CYS A 110 -15.88 -2.33 -3.69
N VAL A 111 -14.97 -2.86 -4.52
CA VAL A 111 -13.82 -2.10 -5.03
C VAL A 111 -14.29 -0.92 -5.88
N ALA A 112 -15.25 -1.13 -6.78
CA ALA A 112 -15.84 -0.05 -7.58
C ALA A 112 -16.44 1.04 -6.68
N THR A 113 -17.24 0.66 -5.69
CA THR A 113 -17.83 1.61 -4.72
C THR A 113 -16.77 2.39 -3.95
N TRP A 114 -15.68 1.74 -3.55
CA TRP A 114 -14.59 2.43 -2.84
C TRP A 114 -13.80 3.35 -3.76
N SER A 115 -13.61 2.97 -5.02
CA SER A 115 -12.92 3.80 -6.00
C SER A 115 -13.75 5.05 -6.39
N GLU A 116 -15.08 4.90 -6.48
CA GLU A 116 -15.99 6.03 -6.73
C GLU A 116 -16.01 7.03 -5.56
N SER A 117 -15.70 6.56 -4.35
CA SER A 117 -15.59 7.41 -3.17
C SER A 117 -14.22 8.09 -3.06
N GLU A 118 -13.54 8.32 -4.19
CA GLU A 118 -12.32 9.12 -4.22
C GLU A 118 -12.60 10.46 -3.54
N GLY A 119 -12.19 10.54 -2.26
CA GLY A 119 -12.13 11.80 -1.57
C GLY A 119 -11.11 12.70 -2.26
N ASP A 120 -11.22 13.96 -2.02
CA ASP A 120 -10.29 14.99 -2.48
C ASP A 120 -8.85 14.82 -1.91
N GLY A 121 -8.58 13.74 -1.20
CA GLY A 121 -7.30 13.49 -0.51
C GLY A 121 -7.08 14.34 0.75
N ALA A 122 -8.06 15.18 1.12
CA ALA A 122 -7.95 16.13 2.23
C ALA A 122 -7.65 15.48 3.59
N TYR A 123 -8.00 14.19 3.73
CA TYR A 123 -7.80 13.42 4.98
C TYR A 123 -6.69 12.37 4.87
N VAL A 124 -5.92 12.40 3.78
CA VAL A 124 -4.77 11.49 3.62
C VAL A 124 -3.52 12.17 4.14
N TYR A 125 -2.93 11.59 5.18
CA TYR A 125 -1.65 12.06 5.70
C TYR A 125 -0.54 11.74 4.69
N PRO A 126 0.26 12.73 4.24
CA PRO A 126 1.27 12.47 3.21
C PRO A 126 2.35 11.51 3.69
N MET A 127 2.64 10.47 2.92
CA MET A 127 3.63 9.44 3.29
C MET A 127 5.07 9.98 3.41
N ASN A 128 5.35 11.13 2.81
CA ASN A 128 6.68 11.75 2.85
C ASN A 128 6.90 12.64 4.08
N VAL A 129 5.90 12.77 4.95
CA VAL A 129 6.07 13.46 6.22
C VAL A 129 6.86 12.56 7.16
N SER A 130 7.93 13.07 7.69
CA SER A 130 8.80 12.34 8.62
C SER A 130 8.91 13.07 9.95
N LEU A 131 8.91 12.29 11.01
CA LEU A 131 9.19 12.78 12.36
C LEU A 131 10.71 13.02 12.51
N THR A 132 11.08 13.95 13.37
CA THR A 132 12.46 14.06 13.87
C THR A 132 12.80 12.91 14.80
N ALA A 133 14.06 12.73 15.16
CA ALA A 133 14.45 11.70 16.11
C ALA A 133 13.77 11.91 17.48
N GLU A 134 13.72 13.14 17.96
CA GLU A 134 13.08 13.50 19.24
C GLU A 134 11.55 13.23 19.22
N GLU A 135 10.88 13.61 18.13
CA GLU A 135 9.46 13.33 17.93
C GLU A 135 9.18 11.81 17.85
N SER A 136 10.05 11.06 17.16
CA SER A 136 9.92 9.60 17.06
C SER A 136 10.10 8.92 18.41
N ASP A 137 11.04 9.36 19.22
CA ASP A 137 11.27 8.81 20.56
C ASP A 137 10.07 9.11 21.48
N ALA A 138 9.57 10.35 21.48
CA ALA A 138 8.39 10.75 22.24
C ALA A 138 7.15 9.96 21.79
N PHE A 139 6.91 9.85 20.49
CA PHE A 139 5.79 9.09 19.93
C PHE A 139 5.85 7.62 20.35
N ASN A 140 6.98 6.95 20.13
CA ASN A 140 7.12 5.52 20.40
C ASN A 140 6.98 5.19 21.88
N SER A 141 7.36 6.11 22.77
CA SER A 141 7.25 5.92 24.22
C SER A 141 5.79 5.77 24.69
N ALA A 142 4.85 6.52 24.11
CA ALA A 142 3.44 6.50 24.50
C ALA A 142 2.57 5.62 23.58
N TYR A 143 2.92 5.52 22.31
CA TYR A 143 2.11 4.82 21.30
C TYR A 143 1.89 3.33 21.63
N ASN A 144 2.91 2.63 22.10
CA ASN A 144 2.83 1.19 22.35
C ASN A 144 1.79 0.84 23.42
N ASP A 145 1.67 1.64 24.45
CA ASP A 145 0.70 1.42 25.52
C ASP A 145 -0.73 1.68 25.02
N ILE A 146 -0.92 2.79 24.30
CA ILE A 146 -2.21 3.13 23.69
C ILE A 146 -2.62 2.07 22.67
N ALA A 147 -1.73 1.66 21.77
CA ALA A 147 -2.01 0.66 20.75
C ALA A 147 -2.37 -0.70 21.38
N THR A 148 -1.68 -1.10 22.43
CA THR A 148 -1.99 -2.33 23.16
C THR A 148 -3.37 -2.26 23.80
N TYR A 149 -3.69 -1.17 24.48
CA TYR A 149 -5.00 -0.97 25.10
C TYR A 149 -6.12 -0.99 24.04
N VAL A 150 -5.95 -0.24 22.96
CA VAL A 150 -6.91 -0.20 21.83
C VAL A 150 -7.13 -1.59 21.25
N ALA A 151 -6.08 -2.37 21.01
CA ALA A 151 -6.19 -3.71 20.44
C ALA A 151 -6.97 -4.66 21.37
N LEU A 152 -6.69 -4.64 22.67
CA LEU A 152 -7.37 -5.48 23.65
C LEU A 152 -8.84 -5.13 23.80
N GLU A 153 -9.16 -3.86 23.96
CA GLU A 153 -10.55 -3.41 24.14
C GLU A 153 -11.37 -3.60 22.85
N THR A 154 -10.78 -3.34 21.69
CA THR A 154 -11.44 -3.61 20.40
C THR A 154 -11.81 -5.09 20.26
N LEU A 155 -10.90 -5.99 20.62
CA LEU A 155 -11.19 -7.42 20.63
C LEU A 155 -12.31 -7.74 21.64
N GLY A 156 -12.30 -7.09 22.81
CA GLY A 156 -13.36 -7.21 23.82
C GLY A 156 -14.74 -6.82 23.29
N PHE A 157 -14.83 -5.69 22.57
CA PHE A 157 -16.08 -5.27 21.92
C PHE A 157 -16.53 -6.24 20.83
N ILE A 158 -15.60 -6.72 19.97
CA ILE A 158 -15.92 -7.66 18.87
C ILE A 158 -16.44 -9.00 19.42
N THR A 159 -15.82 -9.52 20.48
CA THR A 159 -16.20 -10.79 21.11
C THR A 159 -17.39 -10.66 22.07
N GLY A 160 -17.80 -9.45 22.41
CA GLY A 160 -18.87 -9.17 23.36
C GLY A 160 -18.46 -9.38 24.84
N THR A 161 -17.17 -9.53 25.14
CA THR A 161 -16.65 -9.59 26.52
C THR A 161 -16.65 -8.22 27.18
N VAL A 162 -16.57 -7.15 26.38
CA VAL A 162 -16.78 -5.77 26.78
C VAL A 162 -18.07 -5.27 26.14
N PRO A 163 -19.06 -4.79 26.91
CA PRO A 163 -20.29 -4.30 26.33
C PRO A 163 -20.10 -2.95 25.64
N LEU A 164 -20.81 -2.70 24.54
CA LEU A 164 -20.73 -1.44 23.79
C LEU A 164 -21.10 -0.20 24.61
N SER A 165 -21.79 -0.36 25.75
CA SER A 165 -22.04 0.75 26.70
C SER A 165 -20.76 1.31 27.32
N GLU A 166 -19.65 0.57 27.30
CA GLU A 166 -18.34 1.01 27.79
C GLU A 166 -17.52 1.79 26.74
N PHE A 167 -18.09 2.03 25.56
CA PHE A 167 -17.34 2.69 24.48
C PHE A 167 -16.90 4.12 24.83
N ASP A 168 -17.73 4.87 25.56
CA ASP A 168 -17.35 6.21 26.01
C ASP A 168 -16.19 6.16 27.03
N SER A 169 -16.23 5.21 27.97
CA SER A 169 -15.15 4.98 28.92
C SER A 169 -13.84 4.57 28.23
N PHE A 170 -13.94 3.74 27.20
CA PHE A 170 -12.81 3.36 26.36
C PHE A 170 -12.16 4.58 25.69
N ARG A 171 -12.96 5.46 25.09
CA ARG A 171 -12.46 6.71 24.49
C ARG A 171 -11.80 7.62 25.52
N ASP A 172 -12.46 7.86 26.65
CA ASP A 172 -11.96 8.72 27.71
C ASP A 172 -10.63 8.19 28.30
N THR A 173 -10.46 6.87 28.33
CA THR A 173 -9.19 6.23 28.71
C THR A 173 -8.08 6.53 27.69
N ILE A 174 -8.35 6.41 26.39
CA ILE A 174 -7.38 6.75 25.34
C ILE A 174 -6.98 8.23 25.43
N GLU A 175 -7.92 9.11 25.68
CA GLU A 175 -7.65 10.54 25.91
C GLU A 175 -6.73 10.74 27.13
N SER A 176 -7.03 10.06 28.24
CA SER A 176 -6.21 10.12 29.46
C SER A 176 -4.81 9.54 29.30
N MET A 177 -4.61 8.62 28.35
CA MET A 177 -3.30 8.05 27.98
C MET A 177 -2.45 8.99 27.14
N GLY A 178 -2.97 10.16 26.73
CA GLY A 178 -2.22 11.17 26.00
C GLY A 178 -2.25 11.03 24.49
N ILE A 179 -3.32 10.47 23.92
CA ILE A 179 -3.45 10.37 22.43
C ILE A 179 -3.35 11.73 21.75
N GLN A 180 -3.77 12.82 22.43
CA GLN A 180 -3.70 14.15 21.87
C GLN A 180 -2.25 14.59 21.64
N ASP A 181 -1.33 14.29 22.55
CA ASP A 181 0.09 14.61 22.38
C ASP A 181 0.68 13.90 21.14
N LEU A 182 0.23 12.68 20.86
CA LEU A 182 0.65 11.94 19.65
C LEU A 182 0.09 12.56 18.37
N ILE A 183 -1.14 13.03 18.39
CA ILE A 183 -1.76 13.74 17.27
C ILE A 183 -1.02 15.05 17.02
N ASP A 184 -0.68 15.80 18.06
CA ASP A 184 0.03 17.08 17.95
C ASP A 184 1.43 16.89 17.34
N ILE A 185 2.16 15.83 17.72
CA ILE A 185 3.45 15.46 17.09
C ILE A 185 3.30 15.29 15.57
N TYR A 186 2.28 14.57 15.13
CA TYR A 186 2.05 14.37 13.69
C TYR A 186 1.55 15.64 13.01
N GLN A 187 0.78 16.48 13.69
CA GLN A 187 0.34 17.76 13.16
C GLN A 187 1.53 18.72 12.96
N ASP A 188 2.43 18.81 13.93
CA ASP A 188 3.64 19.62 13.84
C ASP A 188 4.54 19.16 12.69
N ALA A 189 4.66 17.84 12.49
CA ALA A 189 5.40 17.27 11.38
C ALA A 189 4.76 17.61 10.02
N LEU A 190 3.43 17.57 9.92
CA LEU A 190 2.67 17.94 8.73
C LEU A 190 2.81 19.44 8.42
N ASP A 191 2.72 20.29 9.44
CA ASP A 191 2.86 21.73 9.29
C ASP A 191 4.27 22.10 8.80
N ARG A 192 5.29 21.44 9.34
CA ARG A 192 6.67 21.56 8.88
C ARG A 192 6.86 21.07 7.44
N TYR A 193 6.17 20.02 7.03
CA TYR A 193 6.18 19.52 5.66
C TYR A 193 5.54 20.52 4.69
N ASN A 194 4.39 21.09 5.05
CA ASN A 194 3.65 22.05 4.22
C ASN A 194 4.34 23.42 4.13
N ALA A 195 5.24 23.74 5.06
CA ALA A 195 6.01 25.00 5.07
C ALA A 195 7.28 24.96 4.18
N ARG A 196 7.56 23.83 3.50
CA ARG A 196 8.70 23.69 2.56
C ARG A 196 8.36 24.35 1.22
#